data_a46b5e509f860e918c37be3a5bf102f7
#
_entry.id   a46b5e509f860e918c37be3a5bf102f7
#
_cell.length_a   1.000
_cell.length_b   1.000
_cell.length_c   1.000
_cell.angle_alpha   90.00
_cell.angle_beta   90.00
_cell.angle_gamma   90.00
#
_symmetry.space_group_name_H-M   'P 1'
#
loop_
_entity.id
_entity.type
_entity.pdbx_description
1 polymer ?
#
loop_
_entity_poly.entity_id
_entity_poly.type
_entity_poly.pdbx_seq_one_letter_code
_entity_poly.pdbx_strand_id
1 'polypeptide(L)'
;MKIKELMTKNIISVGSDEHVSKALSRMKSAKVHQLIVTEGKGTKGMIELKSIITKDIDPSATKVSTFTKQVPSLSPEDDITIAIQMLLGSGLRALPVIEKGQTVGIISETDIMKVASSMLPNKDMKLKEIMTACVYVGKDEKASKIKNLMFETNVSRIPVLDEDEVIGVVGTLDLIKVMEAKASPPQRGGKTQEKSVIEKTKTTDITAQALMSKPIVFSSERKLLDSIQALQKNEEVVIKNGEVGIITPKDVLELLSNKKKKGVYVQITGMQDESPEFQATMDSTVQDFVQKYSKMINRIEYLAIHVERMQKQSPKQKYSVRVRMKAPFGFFVSHAWGWKPLDVVQEAFNKLEREITKKYEQVREHRKSQKGESKRRF
;
A
#
# COMPACT_ATOMS: atom_id res chain seq x y z
N MET A 1 19.60 12.08 -12.38
CA MET A 1 18.39 12.72 -12.99
C MET A 1 17.72 13.53 -11.90
N LYS A 2 17.41 14.79 -12.20
CA LYS A 2 16.81 15.72 -11.24
C LYS A 2 15.29 15.62 -11.23
N ILE A 3 14.67 15.87 -10.07
CA ILE A 3 13.21 15.80 -9.90
C ILE A 3 12.49 16.76 -10.83
N LYS A 4 13.01 17.97 -11.04
CA LYS A 4 12.42 18.96 -11.97
C LYS A 4 12.21 18.47 -13.40
N GLU A 5 12.97 17.43 -13.81
CA GLU A 5 12.88 16.83 -15.16
C GLU A 5 11.69 15.86 -15.28
N LEU A 6 11.20 15.36 -14.15
CA LEU A 6 10.18 14.30 -14.08
C LEU A 6 8.89 14.75 -13.42
N MET A 7 8.94 15.72 -12.51
CA MET A 7 7.77 16.14 -11.72
C MET A 7 6.61 16.58 -12.59
N THR A 8 5.41 16.26 -12.18
CA THR A 8 4.19 16.80 -12.76
C THR A 8 3.93 18.20 -12.22
N LYS A 9 3.89 19.20 -13.13
CA LYS A 9 3.67 20.62 -12.77
C LYS A 9 2.20 20.97 -12.56
N ASN A 10 1.29 20.24 -13.21
CA ASN A 10 -0.15 20.44 -13.04
C ASN A 10 -0.62 19.80 -11.74
N ILE A 11 -0.67 20.60 -10.68
CA ILE A 11 -0.98 20.16 -9.33
C ILE A 11 -2.49 20.15 -9.11
N ILE A 12 -3.02 19.01 -8.70
CA ILE A 12 -4.41 18.90 -8.26
C ILE A 12 -4.45 19.12 -6.75
N SER A 13 -5.16 20.14 -6.32
CA SER A 13 -5.24 20.54 -4.92
C SER A 13 -6.69 20.69 -4.45
N VAL A 14 -6.86 20.81 -3.14
CA VAL A 14 -8.13 21.06 -2.47
C VAL A 14 -7.90 21.99 -1.29
N GLY A 15 -8.82 22.92 -1.02
CA GLY A 15 -8.76 23.81 0.14
C GLY A 15 -8.97 23.08 1.46
N SER A 16 -8.29 23.50 2.51
CA SER A 16 -8.40 22.88 3.84
C SER A 16 -9.79 23.04 4.46
N ASP A 17 -10.52 24.06 4.07
CA ASP A 17 -11.90 24.38 4.50
C ASP A 17 -12.99 23.72 3.64
N GLU A 18 -12.63 23.19 2.46
CA GLU A 18 -13.54 22.47 1.60
C GLU A 18 -13.96 21.12 2.25
N HIS A 19 -15.07 20.53 1.77
CA HIS A 19 -15.55 19.26 2.27
C HIS A 19 -14.83 18.08 1.61
N VAL A 20 -14.77 16.96 2.34
CA VAL A 20 -14.14 15.70 1.86
C VAL A 20 -14.80 15.20 0.57
N SER A 21 -16.11 15.42 0.39
CA SER A 21 -16.82 15.08 -0.86
C SER A 21 -16.18 15.68 -2.09
N LYS A 22 -15.69 16.94 -2.01
CA LYS A 22 -14.98 17.60 -3.09
C LYS A 22 -13.59 17.00 -3.35
N ALA A 23 -12.87 16.63 -2.28
CA ALA A 23 -11.61 15.91 -2.40
C ALA A 23 -11.81 14.55 -3.10
N LEU A 24 -12.80 13.77 -2.69
CA LEU A 24 -13.14 12.47 -3.30
C LEU A 24 -13.51 12.63 -4.79
N SER A 25 -14.33 13.63 -5.14
CA SER A 25 -14.68 13.93 -6.54
C SER A 25 -13.43 14.23 -7.38
N ARG A 26 -12.49 15.08 -6.88
CA ARG A 26 -11.22 15.38 -7.56
C ARG A 26 -10.32 14.15 -7.68
N MET A 27 -10.19 13.35 -6.61
CA MET A 27 -9.42 12.10 -6.63
C MET A 27 -9.96 11.12 -7.68
N LYS A 28 -11.28 10.97 -7.75
CA LYS A 28 -11.96 10.10 -8.70
C LYS A 28 -11.78 10.56 -10.14
N SER A 29 -12.04 11.85 -10.42
CA SER A 29 -11.95 12.42 -11.77
C SER A 29 -10.53 12.41 -12.32
N ALA A 30 -9.55 12.69 -11.48
CA ALA A 30 -8.14 12.72 -11.86
C ALA A 30 -7.44 11.35 -11.69
N LYS A 31 -8.13 10.34 -11.16
CA LYS A 31 -7.57 9.01 -10.86
C LYS A 31 -6.32 9.07 -9.98
N VAL A 32 -6.35 9.91 -8.93
CA VAL A 32 -5.25 10.08 -7.98
C VAL A 32 -5.68 9.70 -6.57
N HIS A 33 -4.75 9.20 -5.79
CA HIS A 33 -5.01 8.75 -4.42
C HIS A 33 -4.69 9.79 -3.34
N GLN A 34 -4.12 10.92 -3.76
CA GLN A 34 -3.66 11.97 -2.87
C GLN A 34 -3.84 13.33 -3.53
N LEU A 35 -4.16 14.35 -2.72
CA LEU A 35 -4.24 15.74 -3.17
C LEU A 35 -3.39 16.61 -2.26
N ILE A 36 -2.81 17.66 -2.85
CA ILE A 36 -2.24 18.76 -2.09
C ILE A 36 -3.37 19.50 -1.40
N VAL A 37 -3.21 19.79 -0.12
CA VAL A 37 -4.13 20.64 0.64
C VAL A 37 -3.56 22.03 0.76
N THR A 38 -4.34 23.02 0.33
CA THR A 38 -3.96 24.44 0.38
C THR A 38 -4.70 25.18 1.48
N GLU A 39 -4.04 26.18 2.05
CA GLU A 39 -4.62 27.15 2.97
C GLU A 39 -4.11 28.54 2.61
N GLY A 40 -5.03 29.41 2.13
CA GLY A 40 -4.65 30.66 1.48
C GLY A 40 -3.77 30.41 0.27
N LYS A 41 -2.58 31.01 0.23
CA LYS A 41 -1.60 30.83 -0.86
C LYS A 41 -0.56 29.73 -0.59
N GLY A 42 -0.63 29.09 0.59
CA GLY A 42 0.37 28.11 1.04
C GLY A 42 -0.12 26.66 0.94
N THR A 43 0.83 25.74 0.99
CA THR A 43 0.56 24.31 1.12
C THR A 43 0.48 23.94 2.59
N LYS A 44 -0.66 23.40 3.02
CA LYS A 44 -0.90 22.93 4.39
C LYS A 44 -0.43 21.50 4.62
N GLY A 45 -0.42 20.70 3.57
CA GLY A 45 -0.06 19.27 3.63
C GLY A 45 -0.71 18.49 2.49
N MET A 46 -1.01 17.21 2.74
CA MET A 46 -1.72 16.35 1.79
C MET A 46 -2.88 15.61 2.47
N ILE A 47 -3.86 15.25 1.68
CA ILE A 47 -4.94 14.33 2.05
C ILE A 47 -4.84 13.06 1.23
N GLU A 48 -5.00 11.90 1.89
CA GLU A 48 -4.92 10.58 1.27
C GLU A 48 -6.29 9.91 1.22
N LEU A 49 -6.62 9.30 0.08
CA LEU A 49 -7.86 8.53 -0.08
C LEU A 49 -7.98 7.42 0.97
N LYS A 50 -6.89 6.69 1.23
CA LYS A 50 -6.88 5.59 2.20
C LYS A 50 -7.26 6.05 3.60
N SER A 51 -6.83 7.23 4.03
CA SER A 51 -7.19 7.78 5.34
C SER A 51 -8.68 8.11 5.45
N ILE A 52 -9.30 8.48 4.34
CA ILE A 52 -10.74 8.79 4.28
C ILE A 52 -11.58 7.51 4.30
N ILE A 53 -11.31 6.57 3.38
CA ILE A 53 -12.13 5.37 3.21
C ILE A 53 -12.12 4.43 4.41
N THR A 54 -11.09 4.52 5.26
CA THR A 54 -11.00 3.71 6.48
C THR A 54 -11.89 4.20 7.61
N LYS A 55 -12.43 5.42 7.50
CA LYS A 55 -13.31 6.03 8.51
C LYS A 55 -14.76 5.93 8.10
N ASP A 56 -15.64 5.87 9.09
CA ASP A 56 -17.07 6.03 8.87
C ASP A 56 -17.44 7.51 9.14
N ILE A 57 -17.55 8.26 8.06
CA ILE A 57 -17.79 9.71 8.08
C ILE A 57 -18.86 10.07 7.05
N ASP A 58 -19.47 11.23 7.25
CA ASP A 58 -20.21 11.92 6.17
C ASP A 58 -19.24 12.82 5.40
N PRO A 59 -18.91 12.49 4.13
CA PRO A 59 -18.00 13.28 3.32
C PRO A 59 -18.52 14.70 3.03
N SER A 60 -19.83 14.92 3.08
CA SER A 60 -20.46 16.22 2.79
C SER A 60 -20.43 17.15 3.99
N ALA A 61 -20.32 16.62 5.21
CA ALA A 61 -20.22 17.38 6.45
C ALA A 61 -18.78 17.51 6.99
N THR A 62 -17.88 16.61 6.59
CA THR A 62 -16.51 16.56 7.11
C THR A 62 -15.59 17.45 6.27
N LYS A 63 -14.77 18.28 6.94
CA LYS A 63 -13.79 19.15 6.29
C LYS A 63 -12.51 18.38 5.92
N VAL A 64 -11.86 18.79 4.85
CA VAL A 64 -10.56 18.28 4.37
C VAL A 64 -9.48 18.42 5.44
N SER A 65 -9.49 19.51 6.22
CA SER A 65 -8.54 19.75 7.30
C SER A 65 -8.47 18.62 8.33
N THR A 66 -9.57 17.87 8.54
CA THR A 66 -9.63 16.71 9.45
C THR A 66 -8.67 15.57 9.05
N PHE A 67 -8.41 15.42 7.76
CA PHE A 67 -7.57 14.36 7.20
C PHE A 67 -6.25 14.87 6.63
N THR A 68 -6.00 16.18 6.73
CA THR A 68 -4.77 16.78 6.25
C THR A 68 -3.61 16.38 7.14
N LYS A 69 -2.55 15.86 6.53
CA LYS A 69 -1.30 15.48 7.20
C LYS A 69 -0.13 16.28 6.62
N GLN A 70 0.80 16.66 7.47
CA GLN A 70 2.11 17.10 7.03
C GLN A 70 2.83 15.91 6.39
N VAL A 71 3.49 16.17 5.27
CA VAL A 71 4.21 15.15 4.50
C VAL A 71 5.62 15.66 4.18
N PRO A 72 6.58 14.75 4.01
CA PRO A 72 7.90 15.16 3.51
C PRO A 72 7.76 15.82 2.13
N SER A 73 8.67 16.74 1.84
CA SER A 73 8.74 17.44 0.54
C SER A 73 10.12 17.31 -0.06
N LEU A 74 10.21 17.51 -1.35
CA LEU A 74 11.42 17.42 -2.15
C LEU A 74 11.74 18.77 -2.79
N SER A 75 13.02 19.00 -3.10
CA SER A 75 13.45 20.12 -3.91
C SER A 75 13.48 19.74 -5.40
N PRO A 76 13.23 20.68 -6.33
CA PRO A 76 13.42 20.43 -7.78
C PRO A 76 14.83 19.92 -8.13
N GLU A 77 15.84 20.29 -7.34
CA GLU A 77 17.24 19.92 -7.55
C GLU A 77 17.64 18.59 -6.91
N ASP A 78 16.74 17.96 -6.14
CA ASP A 78 17.00 16.64 -5.57
C ASP A 78 17.15 15.57 -6.67
N ASP A 79 17.90 14.52 -6.36
CA ASP A 79 18.05 13.37 -7.25
C ASP A 79 16.85 12.42 -7.13
N ILE A 80 16.49 11.76 -8.22
CA ILE A 80 15.40 10.77 -8.27
C ILE A 80 15.57 9.66 -7.20
N THR A 81 16.78 9.31 -6.83
CA THR A 81 17.03 8.29 -5.80
C THR A 81 16.52 8.73 -4.42
N ILE A 82 16.58 10.04 -4.13
CA ILE A 82 16.00 10.62 -2.91
C ILE A 82 14.48 10.50 -2.95
N ALA A 83 13.86 10.81 -4.11
CA ALA A 83 12.42 10.64 -4.27
C ALA A 83 11.98 9.20 -4.06
N ILE A 84 12.69 8.23 -4.64
CA ILE A 84 12.41 6.80 -4.45
C ILE A 84 12.47 6.43 -2.97
N GLN A 85 13.52 6.83 -2.26
CA GLN A 85 13.69 6.54 -0.84
C GLN A 85 12.59 7.19 0.01
N MET A 86 12.23 8.43 -0.27
CA MET A 86 11.20 9.15 0.49
C MET A 86 9.79 8.60 0.21
N LEU A 87 9.46 8.21 -1.02
CA LEU A 87 8.19 7.54 -1.35
C LEU A 87 8.07 6.20 -0.61
N LEU A 88 9.12 5.39 -0.65
CA LEU A 88 9.15 4.11 0.06
C LEU A 88 9.08 4.31 1.58
N GLY A 89 9.85 5.26 2.10
CA GLY A 89 9.91 5.56 3.54
C GLY A 89 8.62 6.12 4.12
N SER A 90 7.97 7.04 3.40
CA SER A 90 6.71 7.63 3.83
C SER A 90 5.48 6.73 3.58
N GLY A 91 5.60 5.76 2.66
CA GLY A 91 4.46 4.95 2.20
C GLY A 91 3.47 5.73 1.33
N LEU A 92 3.81 6.96 0.95
CA LEU A 92 3.02 7.81 0.07
C LEU A 92 3.28 7.44 -1.39
N ARG A 93 2.29 7.64 -2.26
CA ARG A 93 2.43 7.41 -3.70
C ARG A 93 2.93 8.64 -4.47
N ALA A 94 2.88 9.80 -3.83
CA ALA A 94 3.34 11.06 -4.39
C ALA A 94 3.81 12.00 -3.28
N LEU A 95 4.79 12.86 -3.61
CA LEU A 95 5.35 13.86 -2.70
C LEU A 95 5.32 15.25 -3.36
N PRO A 96 5.04 16.31 -2.60
CA PRO A 96 5.11 17.66 -3.09
C PRO A 96 6.57 18.05 -3.36
N VAL A 97 6.78 18.78 -4.45
CA VAL A 97 8.06 19.42 -4.78
C VAL A 97 7.94 20.89 -4.44
N ILE A 98 8.77 21.36 -3.53
CA ILE A 98 8.70 22.72 -2.98
C ILE A 98 9.96 23.50 -3.37
N GLU A 99 9.76 24.71 -3.87
CA GLU A 99 10.79 25.69 -4.13
C GLU A 99 10.41 27.04 -3.50
N LYS A 100 11.31 27.63 -2.72
CA LYS A 100 11.09 28.92 -2.04
C LYS A 100 9.76 28.98 -1.25
N GLY A 101 9.40 27.87 -0.59
CA GLY A 101 8.18 27.75 0.22
C GLY A 101 6.88 27.54 -0.57
N GLN A 102 6.94 27.44 -1.90
CA GLN A 102 5.78 27.18 -2.74
C GLN A 102 5.86 25.80 -3.39
N THR A 103 4.73 25.12 -3.50
CA THR A 103 4.67 23.86 -4.24
C THR A 103 4.71 24.16 -5.74
N VAL A 104 5.78 23.69 -6.40
CA VAL A 104 6.03 23.90 -7.85
C VAL A 104 5.72 22.65 -8.68
N GLY A 105 5.47 21.52 -8.03
CA GLY A 105 5.14 20.26 -8.68
C GLY A 105 4.84 19.16 -7.68
N ILE A 106 4.58 17.99 -8.21
CA ILE A 106 4.43 16.73 -7.48
C ILE A 106 5.23 15.65 -8.18
N ILE A 107 5.90 14.78 -7.43
CA ILE A 107 6.57 13.61 -7.98
C ILE A 107 5.87 12.35 -7.45
N SER A 108 5.48 11.46 -8.34
CA SER A 108 4.74 10.25 -8.02
C SER A 108 5.48 8.97 -8.40
N GLU A 109 5.05 7.84 -7.86
CA GLU A 109 5.49 6.51 -8.30
C GLU A 109 5.36 6.36 -9.82
N THR A 110 4.25 6.84 -10.41
CA THR A 110 4.00 6.77 -11.86
C THR A 110 4.99 7.62 -12.67
N ASP A 111 5.41 8.78 -12.15
CA ASP A 111 6.44 9.59 -12.83
C ASP A 111 7.77 8.85 -12.89
N ILE A 112 8.13 8.15 -11.82
CA ILE A 112 9.34 7.33 -11.77
C ILE A 112 9.25 6.14 -12.73
N MET A 113 8.06 5.53 -12.90
CA MET A 113 7.88 4.43 -13.88
C MET A 113 8.24 4.82 -15.31
N LYS A 114 8.11 6.11 -15.69
CA LYS A 114 8.49 6.59 -17.03
C LYS A 114 9.96 6.39 -17.35
N VAL A 115 10.82 6.40 -16.33
CA VAL A 115 12.28 6.25 -16.45
C VAL A 115 12.83 4.98 -15.83
N ALA A 116 12.01 4.22 -15.13
CA ALA A 116 12.39 3.01 -14.40
C ALA A 116 13.12 1.98 -15.26
N SER A 117 12.73 1.83 -16.53
CA SER A 117 13.36 0.90 -17.47
C SER A 117 14.85 1.16 -17.68
N SER A 118 15.27 2.43 -17.65
CA SER A 118 16.69 2.81 -17.80
C SER A 118 17.49 2.58 -16.53
N MET A 119 16.83 2.46 -15.38
CA MET A 119 17.44 2.31 -14.06
C MET A 119 17.52 0.84 -13.60
N LEU A 120 16.89 -0.09 -14.32
CA LEU A 120 16.87 -1.50 -13.94
C LEU A 120 18.28 -2.09 -13.87
N PRO A 121 18.61 -2.83 -12.79
CA PRO A 121 19.89 -3.50 -12.65
C PRO A 121 20.04 -4.71 -13.61
N ASN A 122 18.93 -5.34 -13.97
CA ASN A 122 18.84 -6.44 -14.91
C ASN A 122 17.58 -6.32 -15.78
N LYS A 123 17.74 -6.19 -17.09
CA LYS A 123 16.63 -6.05 -18.05
C LYS A 123 15.94 -7.38 -18.39
N ASP A 124 16.60 -8.50 -18.12
CA ASP A 124 16.06 -9.85 -18.40
C ASP A 124 15.33 -10.46 -17.19
N MET A 125 15.20 -9.72 -16.09
CA MET A 125 14.47 -10.13 -14.90
C MET A 125 13.04 -10.52 -15.25
N LYS A 126 12.57 -11.64 -14.72
CA LYS A 126 11.20 -12.14 -14.92
C LYS A 126 10.27 -11.68 -13.80
N LEU A 127 8.96 -11.62 -14.10
CA LEU A 127 7.95 -11.14 -13.15
C LEU A 127 7.89 -12.01 -11.88
N LYS A 128 8.11 -13.32 -11.99
CA LYS A 128 8.18 -14.25 -10.85
C LYS A 128 9.26 -13.90 -9.80
N GLU A 129 10.26 -13.12 -10.18
CA GLU A 129 11.36 -12.74 -9.28
C GLU A 129 10.98 -11.59 -8.36
N ILE A 130 9.97 -10.79 -8.74
CA ILE A 130 9.56 -9.60 -7.97
C ILE A 130 8.08 -9.59 -7.59
N MET A 131 7.25 -10.46 -8.19
CA MET A 131 5.83 -10.49 -7.86
C MET A 131 5.61 -10.78 -6.37
N THR A 132 4.62 -10.11 -5.81
CA THR A 132 4.17 -10.34 -4.44
C THR A 132 2.91 -11.19 -4.46
N ALA A 133 2.90 -12.30 -3.71
CA ALA A 133 1.67 -13.06 -3.51
C ALA A 133 0.61 -12.15 -2.88
N CYS A 134 -0.60 -12.19 -3.39
CA CYS A 134 -1.65 -11.28 -2.95
C CYS A 134 -2.89 -12.04 -2.44
N VAL A 135 -3.64 -11.38 -1.56
CA VAL A 135 -4.99 -11.80 -1.21
C VAL A 135 -5.92 -11.49 -2.38
N TYR A 136 -6.90 -12.34 -2.60
CA TYR A 136 -7.93 -12.17 -3.63
C TYR A 136 -9.31 -12.51 -3.06
N VAL A 137 -10.36 -12.15 -3.77
CA VAL A 137 -11.75 -12.40 -3.39
C VAL A 137 -12.54 -12.99 -4.56
N GLY A 138 -13.65 -13.66 -4.27
CA GLY A 138 -14.61 -14.08 -5.30
C GLY A 138 -15.46 -12.90 -5.79
N LYS A 139 -16.08 -13.05 -6.97
CA LYS A 139 -16.92 -12.02 -7.61
C LYS A 139 -18.08 -11.51 -6.76
N ASP A 140 -18.64 -12.40 -5.93
CA ASP A 140 -19.82 -12.11 -5.10
C ASP A 140 -19.45 -11.53 -3.72
N GLU A 141 -18.14 -11.33 -3.44
CA GLU A 141 -17.69 -10.80 -2.16
C GLU A 141 -18.16 -9.37 -1.94
N LYS A 142 -18.66 -9.07 -0.73
CA LYS A 142 -19.21 -7.75 -0.39
C LYS A 142 -18.13 -6.67 -0.26
N ALA A 143 -18.47 -5.47 -0.74
CA ALA A 143 -17.58 -4.28 -0.65
C ALA A 143 -17.10 -3.99 0.77
N SER A 144 -17.92 -4.24 1.78
CA SER A 144 -17.55 -4.06 3.19
C SER A 144 -16.41 -4.99 3.61
N LYS A 145 -16.45 -6.26 3.18
CA LYS A 145 -15.41 -7.25 3.47
C LYS A 145 -14.13 -6.93 2.68
N ILE A 146 -14.25 -6.50 1.41
CA ILE A 146 -13.12 -6.05 0.59
C ILE A 146 -12.42 -4.86 1.28
N LYS A 147 -13.20 -3.84 1.73
CA LYS A 147 -12.66 -2.71 2.48
C LYS A 147 -11.91 -3.16 3.73
N ASN A 148 -12.50 -4.05 4.54
CA ASN A 148 -11.86 -4.56 5.75
C ASN A 148 -10.57 -5.34 5.43
N LEU A 149 -10.60 -6.20 4.42
CA LEU A 149 -9.45 -6.97 3.97
C LEU A 149 -8.31 -6.05 3.50
N MET A 150 -8.61 -4.99 2.72
CA MET A 150 -7.63 -3.98 2.35
C MET A 150 -7.00 -3.29 3.56
N PHE A 151 -7.79 -3.04 4.60
CA PHE A 151 -7.30 -2.42 5.82
C PHE A 151 -6.42 -3.37 6.65
N GLU A 152 -6.91 -4.59 6.90
CA GLU A 152 -6.23 -5.60 7.70
C GLU A 152 -4.89 -6.03 7.09
N THR A 153 -4.87 -6.24 5.77
CA THR A 153 -3.66 -6.66 5.04
C THR A 153 -2.82 -5.48 4.54
N ASN A 154 -3.31 -4.24 4.74
CA ASN A 154 -2.67 -3.00 4.28
C ASN A 154 -2.40 -2.95 2.77
N VAL A 155 -3.23 -3.60 1.99
CA VAL A 155 -3.18 -3.52 0.53
C VAL A 155 -4.16 -2.46 0.02
N SER A 156 -3.92 -1.96 -1.19
CA SER A 156 -4.80 -0.96 -1.82
C SER A 156 -5.54 -1.53 -3.03
N ARG A 157 -5.30 -2.80 -3.36
CA ARG A 157 -5.87 -3.50 -4.50
C ARG A 157 -6.05 -4.97 -4.16
N ILE A 158 -7.15 -5.55 -4.63
CA ILE A 158 -7.49 -6.95 -4.43
C ILE A 158 -7.99 -7.52 -5.75
N PRO A 159 -7.30 -8.51 -6.33
CA PRO A 159 -7.80 -9.24 -7.49
C PRO A 159 -9.13 -9.94 -7.19
N VAL A 160 -9.99 -9.99 -8.20
CA VAL A 160 -11.28 -10.67 -8.14
C VAL A 160 -11.22 -11.89 -9.05
N LEU A 161 -11.53 -13.04 -8.48
CA LEU A 161 -11.55 -14.31 -9.19
C LEU A 161 -12.99 -14.81 -9.37
N ASP A 162 -13.21 -15.46 -10.49
CA ASP A 162 -14.34 -16.35 -10.72
C ASP A 162 -13.76 -17.74 -10.99
N GLU A 163 -14.04 -18.69 -10.09
CA GLU A 163 -13.31 -19.95 -10.03
C GLU A 163 -11.79 -19.71 -9.95
N ASP A 164 -11.03 -20.09 -10.97
CA ASP A 164 -9.58 -19.88 -11.06
C ASP A 164 -9.17 -18.71 -11.97
N GLU A 165 -10.10 -18.03 -12.61
CA GLU A 165 -9.83 -16.95 -13.55
C GLU A 165 -9.83 -15.58 -12.87
N VAL A 166 -8.83 -14.75 -13.17
CA VAL A 166 -8.79 -13.35 -12.71
C VAL A 166 -9.67 -12.51 -13.63
N ILE A 167 -10.85 -12.13 -13.13
CA ILE A 167 -11.86 -11.38 -13.87
C ILE A 167 -11.82 -9.87 -13.64
N GLY A 168 -11.17 -9.42 -12.54
CA GLY A 168 -11.11 -8.01 -12.21
C GLY A 168 -10.10 -7.70 -11.11
N VAL A 169 -9.99 -6.40 -10.81
CA VAL A 169 -9.29 -5.88 -9.63
C VAL A 169 -10.16 -4.81 -8.98
N VAL A 170 -10.32 -4.85 -7.67
CA VAL A 170 -10.92 -3.76 -6.89
C VAL A 170 -9.80 -2.95 -6.25
N GLY A 171 -9.73 -1.66 -6.58
CA GLY A 171 -8.80 -0.70 -5.99
C GLY A 171 -9.48 0.22 -4.97
N THR A 172 -8.68 0.97 -4.23
CA THR A 172 -9.21 1.96 -3.26
C THR A 172 -10.04 3.07 -3.94
N LEU A 173 -9.76 3.42 -5.20
CA LEU A 173 -10.57 4.39 -5.95
C LEU A 173 -11.98 3.87 -6.22
N ASP A 174 -12.14 2.55 -6.42
CA ASP A 174 -13.46 1.96 -6.66
C ASP A 174 -14.35 2.04 -5.42
N LEU A 175 -13.77 2.07 -4.22
CA LEU A 175 -14.51 2.22 -2.96
C LEU A 175 -15.11 3.62 -2.78
N ILE A 176 -14.69 4.62 -3.56
CA ILE A 176 -15.35 5.95 -3.58
C ILE A 176 -16.82 5.80 -3.97
N LYS A 177 -17.15 4.91 -4.91
CA LYS A 177 -18.54 4.64 -5.32
C LYS A 177 -19.41 4.21 -4.14
N VAL A 178 -18.84 3.42 -3.21
CA VAL A 178 -19.55 2.96 -2.01
C VAL A 178 -19.80 4.11 -1.04
N MET A 179 -18.85 5.05 -0.91
CA MET A 179 -19.01 6.23 -0.06
C MET A 179 -20.04 7.22 -0.64
N GLU A 180 -20.00 7.44 -1.95
CA GLU A 180 -20.97 8.30 -2.65
C GLU A 180 -22.40 7.76 -2.52
N ALA A 181 -22.58 6.44 -2.64
CA ALA A 181 -23.88 5.80 -2.48
C ALA A 181 -24.42 5.93 -1.04
N LYS A 182 -23.56 5.99 -0.02
CA LYS A 182 -23.96 6.26 1.37
C LYS A 182 -24.34 7.73 1.60
N ALA A 183 -23.71 8.66 0.89
CA ALA A 183 -23.90 10.09 1.07
C ALA A 183 -25.07 10.67 0.28
N SER A 184 -25.70 9.90 -0.63
CA SER A 184 -26.85 10.34 -1.39
C SER A 184 -28.05 10.50 -0.45
N PRO A 185 -28.64 11.73 -0.28
CA PRO A 185 -29.81 11.91 0.55
C PRO A 185 -30.99 11.11 -0.05
N PRO A 186 -31.87 10.54 0.80
CA PRO A 186 -33.08 9.90 0.30
C PRO A 186 -33.87 10.93 -0.52
N GLN A 187 -34.21 10.57 -1.78
CA GLN A 187 -35.03 11.43 -2.61
C GLN A 187 -36.29 11.81 -1.83
N ARG A 188 -36.46 13.12 -1.57
CA ARG A 188 -37.67 13.67 -0.94
C ARG A 188 -38.85 13.41 -1.87
N GLY A 189 -39.56 12.32 -1.64
CA GLY A 189 -40.77 11.98 -2.39
C GLY A 189 -41.35 10.67 -1.91
N GLY A 190 -42.11 10.67 -0.82
CA GLY A 190 -42.93 9.55 -0.39
C GLY A 190 -42.68 9.09 1.05
N LYS A 191 -43.71 9.16 1.84
CA LYS A 191 -43.85 8.64 3.20
C LYS A 191 -43.39 7.19 3.26
N THR A 192 -42.36 6.88 4.08
CA THR A 192 -42.33 5.71 4.99
C THR A 192 -40.92 5.40 5.43
N GLN A 193 -40.74 5.09 6.70
CA GLN A 193 -39.52 4.61 7.37
C GLN A 193 -38.91 3.34 6.72
N GLU A 194 -39.67 2.58 5.95
CA GLU A 194 -39.23 1.38 5.22
C GLU A 194 -38.21 1.67 4.10
N LYS A 195 -38.27 2.86 3.43
CA LYS A 195 -37.36 3.22 2.36
C LYS A 195 -35.90 3.43 2.84
N SER A 196 -35.72 3.95 4.06
CA SER A 196 -34.38 4.17 4.61
C SER A 196 -33.64 2.87 4.96
N VAL A 197 -34.38 1.83 5.31
CA VAL A 197 -33.84 0.48 5.56
C VAL A 197 -33.48 -0.21 4.24
N ILE A 198 -34.32 -0.06 3.22
CA ILE A 198 -34.09 -0.65 1.88
C ILE A 198 -32.89 -0.01 1.18
N GLU A 199 -32.70 1.31 1.31
CA GLU A 199 -31.50 1.98 0.73
C GLU A 199 -30.22 1.67 1.50
N LYS A 200 -30.26 1.54 2.83
CA LYS A 200 -29.11 1.05 3.61
C LYS A 200 -28.75 -0.39 3.24
N THR A 201 -29.73 -1.24 3.01
CA THR A 201 -29.51 -2.62 2.57
C THR A 201 -28.88 -2.68 1.18
N LYS A 202 -29.30 -1.81 0.24
CA LYS A 202 -28.70 -1.75 -1.12
C LYS A 202 -27.24 -1.34 -1.15
N THR A 203 -26.80 -0.45 -0.26
CA THR A 203 -25.38 -0.02 -0.18
C THR A 203 -24.47 -1.07 0.46
N THR A 204 -25.01 -1.93 1.31
CA THR A 204 -24.25 -3.02 1.95
C THR A 204 -24.06 -4.23 1.03
N ASP A 205 -24.83 -4.31 -0.08
CA ASP A 205 -24.83 -5.48 -0.98
C ASP A 205 -24.05 -5.27 -2.29
N ILE A 206 -23.30 -4.16 -2.41
CA ILE A 206 -22.40 -3.95 -3.55
C ILE A 206 -21.31 -5.03 -3.53
N THR A 207 -21.24 -5.81 -4.61
CA THR A 207 -20.28 -6.91 -4.74
C THR A 207 -18.96 -6.49 -5.40
N ALA A 208 -17.95 -7.34 -5.32
CA ALA A 208 -16.67 -7.18 -6.02
C ALA A 208 -16.88 -6.98 -7.52
N GLN A 209 -17.77 -7.76 -8.14
CA GLN A 209 -18.11 -7.68 -9.56
C GLN A 209 -18.65 -6.31 -9.97
N ALA A 210 -19.46 -5.66 -9.12
CA ALA A 210 -20.01 -4.33 -9.39
C ALA A 210 -18.96 -3.21 -9.25
N LEU A 211 -17.89 -3.46 -8.46
CA LEU A 211 -16.85 -2.47 -8.20
C LEU A 211 -15.64 -2.61 -9.12
N MET A 212 -15.28 -3.85 -9.48
CA MET A 212 -14.02 -4.16 -10.12
C MET A 212 -13.81 -3.44 -11.44
N SER A 213 -12.56 -3.16 -11.74
CA SER A 213 -12.05 -2.71 -13.03
C SER A 213 -11.42 -3.88 -13.80
N LYS A 214 -11.25 -3.70 -15.10
CA LYS A 214 -10.63 -4.73 -15.98
C LYS A 214 -9.18 -4.95 -15.56
N PRO A 215 -8.73 -6.21 -15.31
CA PRO A 215 -7.37 -6.50 -14.90
C PRO A 215 -6.42 -6.49 -16.11
N ILE A 216 -5.14 -6.17 -15.86
CA ILE A 216 -4.05 -6.52 -16.75
C ILE A 216 -3.40 -7.76 -16.17
N VAL A 217 -3.49 -8.88 -16.89
CA VAL A 217 -2.96 -10.17 -16.43
C VAL A 217 -1.77 -10.58 -17.27
N PHE A 218 -0.65 -10.89 -16.63
CA PHE A 218 0.56 -11.39 -17.27
C PHE A 218 0.95 -12.77 -16.73
N SER A 219 1.67 -13.53 -17.56
CA SER A 219 2.36 -14.74 -17.11
C SER A 219 3.60 -14.38 -16.28
N SER A 220 3.91 -15.16 -15.27
CA SER A 220 5.09 -15.00 -14.41
C SER A 220 6.44 -15.08 -15.14
N GLU A 221 6.45 -15.70 -16.32
CA GLU A 221 7.65 -15.83 -17.16
C GLU A 221 7.94 -14.59 -18.04
N ARG A 222 7.00 -13.64 -18.12
CA ARG A 222 7.23 -12.38 -18.84
C ARG A 222 8.35 -11.57 -18.18
N LYS A 223 8.96 -10.69 -18.98
CA LYS A 223 10.00 -9.78 -18.50
C LYS A 223 9.40 -8.64 -17.67
N LEU A 224 10.15 -8.21 -16.65
CA LEU A 224 9.78 -7.05 -15.82
C LEU A 224 9.58 -5.79 -16.67
N LEU A 225 10.34 -5.64 -17.74
CA LEU A 225 10.23 -4.49 -18.65
C LEU A 225 8.80 -4.29 -19.18
N ASP A 226 8.10 -5.41 -19.50
CA ASP A 226 6.72 -5.36 -19.98
C ASP A 226 5.76 -4.82 -18.92
N SER A 227 5.97 -5.19 -17.66
CA SER A 227 5.15 -4.68 -16.55
C SER A 227 5.42 -3.22 -16.27
N ILE A 228 6.67 -2.75 -16.36
CA ILE A 228 6.99 -1.33 -16.20
C ILE A 228 6.26 -0.47 -17.23
N GLN A 229 6.20 -0.92 -18.50
CA GLN A 229 5.43 -0.22 -19.53
C GLN A 229 3.93 -0.18 -19.21
N ALA A 230 3.38 -1.28 -18.68
CA ALA A 230 1.98 -1.32 -18.24
C ALA A 230 1.73 -0.40 -17.04
N LEU A 231 2.65 -0.38 -16.06
CA LEU A 231 2.56 0.43 -14.84
C LEU A 231 2.73 1.94 -15.06
N GLN A 232 3.17 2.38 -16.24
CA GLN A 232 3.13 3.81 -16.61
C GLN A 232 1.70 4.34 -16.77
N LYS A 233 0.74 3.46 -17.04
CA LYS A 233 -0.67 3.84 -17.30
C LYS A 233 -1.65 3.18 -16.34
N ASN A 234 -1.20 2.17 -15.61
CA ASN A 234 -2.02 1.36 -14.72
C ASN A 234 -1.36 1.28 -13.36
N GLU A 235 -2.16 1.03 -12.35
CA GLU A 235 -1.70 0.99 -10.98
C GLU A 235 -1.09 -0.35 -10.57
N GLU A 236 -1.43 -1.43 -11.31
CA GLU A 236 -0.97 -2.78 -11.05
C GLU A 236 -0.98 -3.64 -12.32
N VAL A 237 -0.26 -4.74 -12.22
CA VAL A 237 -0.33 -5.89 -13.12
C VAL A 237 -0.55 -7.13 -12.26
N VAL A 238 -1.58 -7.91 -12.57
CA VAL A 238 -1.84 -9.20 -11.91
C VAL A 238 -1.05 -10.28 -12.60
N ILE A 239 -0.45 -11.15 -11.82
CA ILE A 239 0.34 -12.29 -12.33
C ILE A 239 -0.42 -13.57 -12.01
N LYS A 240 -0.68 -14.37 -13.07
CA LYS A 240 -1.32 -15.68 -12.93
C LYS A 240 -0.37 -16.76 -13.40
N ASN A 241 -0.05 -17.70 -12.52
CA ASN A 241 0.72 -18.90 -12.83
C ASN A 241 0.56 -19.95 -11.71
N GLY A 242 -0.64 -20.55 -11.62
CA GLY A 242 -1.03 -21.38 -10.48
C GLY A 242 -1.39 -20.54 -9.26
N GLU A 243 -0.46 -19.74 -8.74
CA GLU A 243 -0.71 -18.75 -7.70
C GLU A 243 -1.03 -17.37 -8.32
N VAL A 244 -1.82 -16.58 -7.60
CA VAL A 244 -2.13 -15.20 -7.98
C VAL A 244 -1.16 -14.26 -7.27
N GLY A 245 -0.45 -13.46 -8.04
CA GLY A 245 0.43 -12.43 -7.56
C GLY A 245 0.09 -11.07 -8.17
N ILE A 246 0.73 -10.04 -7.66
CA ILE A 246 0.57 -8.66 -8.13
C ILE A 246 1.92 -7.97 -8.19
N ILE A 247 2.07 -7.08 -9.16
CA ILE A 247 3.20 -6.16 -9.27
C ILE A 247 2.63 -4.75 -9.35
N THR A 248 3.18 -3.86 -8.53
CA THR A 248 2.81 -2.45 -8.44
C THR A 248 4.04 -1.56 -8.68
N PRO A 249 3.88 -0.26 -8.92
CA PRO A 249 5.01 0.67 -8.97
C PRO A 249 5.92 0.57 -7.74
N LYS A 250 5.37 0.33 -6.56
CA LYS A 250 6.14 0.18 -5.33
C LYS A 250 7.14 -0.98 -5.39
N ASP A 251 6.76 -2.14 -5.94
CA ASP A 251 7.67 -3.28 -6.08
C ASP A 251 8.86 -2.93 -6.98
N VAL A 252 8.60 -2.15 -8.03
CA VAL A 252 9.67 -1.64 -8.92
C VAL A 252 10.55 -0.63 -8.20
N LEU A 253 9.98 0.32 -7.43
CA LEU A 253 10.76 1.28 -6.64
C LEU A 253 11.65 0.57 -5.62
N GLU A 254 11.15 -0.46 -4.96
CA GLU A 254 11.93 -1.28 -4.02
C GLU A 254 13.14 -1.91 -4.73
N LEU A 255 12.95 -2.42 -5.94
CA LEU A 255 14.05 -2.95 -6.76
C LEU A 255 15.07 -1.86 -7.14
N LEU A 256 14.60 -0.67 -7.54
CA LEU A 256 15.46 0.45 -7.93
C LEU A 256 16.22 1.06 -6.74
N SER A 257 15.66 1.02 -5.54
CA SER A 257 16.32 1.51 -4.32
C SER A 257 17.45 0.59 -3.86
N ASN A 258 17.45 -0.68 -4.28
CA ASN A 258 18.43 -1.70 -3.91
C ASN A 258 19.76 -1.52 -4.65
N LYS A 259 20.50 -0.43 -4.37
CA LYS A 259 21.96 -0.43 -4.59
C LYS A 259 22.53 -1.49 -3.65
N LYS A 260 23.06 -2.58 -4.24
CA LYS A 260 23.70 -3.74 -3.58
C LYS A 260 24.46 -3.34 -2.32
N LYS A 261 23.81 -3.30 -1.17
CA LYS A 261 24.48 -3.54 0.10
C LYS A 261 24.31 -5.03 0.37
N LYS A 262 25.42 -5.74 0.58
CA LYS A 262 25.42 -7.11 1.13
C LYS A 262 24.74 -7.00 2.51
N GLY A 263 23.45 -7.34 2.61
CA GLY A 263 22.71 -7.26 3.86
C GLY A 263 21.21 -7.27 3.63
N VAL A 264 20.48 -7.48 4.71
CA VAL A 264 19.01 -7.33 4.76
C VAL A 264 18.67 -5.85 4.60
N TYR A 265 17.79 -5.51 3.66
CA TYR A 265 17.23 -4.16 3.63
C TYR A 265 16.21 -4.02 4.77
N VAL A 266 16.52 -3.16 5.72
CA VAL A 266 15.64 -2.84 6.85
C VAL A 266 15.13 -1.41 6.72
N GLN A 267 13.83 -1.23 6.82
CA GLN A 267 13.19 0.07 6.82
C GLN A 267 12.27 0.21 8.03
N ILE A 268 12.50 1.22 8.86
CA ILE A 268 11.63 1.58 9.98
C ILE A 268 11.03 2.95 9.70
N THR A 269 9.71 3.08 9.79
CA THR A 269 8.97 4.31 9.53
C THR A 269 8.02 4.64 10.66
N GLY A 270 7.72 5.94 10.87
CA GLY A 270 6.82 6.41 11.92
C GLY A 270 7.46 6.56 13.29
N MET A 271 8.81 6.56 13.36
CA MET A 271 9.57 6.67 14.60
C MET A 271 10.11 8.09 14.91
N GLN A 272 9.84 9.06 14.01
CA GLN A 272 10.45 10.41 14.07
C GLN A 272 10.10 11.18 15.33
N ASP A 273 8.89 10.97 15.86
CA ASP A 273 8.37 11.64 17.06
C ASP A 273 8.45 10.75 18.32
N GLU A 274 9.16 9.62 18.24
CA GLU A 274 9.27 8.66 19.34
C GLU A 274 10.49 8.94 20.24
N SER A 275 10.40 8.50 21.52
CA SER A 275 11.50 8.67 22.45
C SER A 275 12.79 7.97 21.94
N PRO A 276 13.98 8.52 22.25
CA PRO A 276 15.24 7.87 21.88
C PRO A 276 15.38 6.44 22.42
N GLU A 277 14.82 6.18 23.61
CA GLU A 277 14.79 4.86 24.24
C GLU A 277 13.96 3.87 23.43
N PHE A 278 12.78 4.28 22.96
CA PHE A 278 11.95 3.43 22.11
C PHE A 278 12.60 3.17 20.73
N GLN A 279 13.24 4.19 20.16
CA GLN A 279 13.99 4.04 18.90
C GLN A 279 15.13 3.02 19.05
N ALA A 280 15.94 3.15 20.13
CA ALA A 280 17.04 2.22 20.41
C ALA A 280 16.56 0.79 20.65
N THR A 281 15.44 0.60 21.35
CA THR A 281 14.85 -0.73 21.59
C THR A 281 14.31 -1.34 20.30
N MET A 282 13.70 -0.53 19.43
CA MET A 282 13.24 -0.96 18.12
C MET A 282 14.43 -1.45 17.27
N ASP A 283 15.50 -0.68 17.21
CA ASP A 283 16.71 -1.02 16.44
C ASP A 283 17.32 -2.33 16.94
N SER A 284 17.43 -2.53 18.26
CA SER A 284 17.88 -3.78 18.87
C SER A 284 17.00 -4.96 18.51
N THR A 285 15.67 -4.82 18.64
CA THR A 285 14.69 -5.87 18.31
C THR A 285 14.81 -6.29 16.84
N VAL A 286 14.99 -5.31 15.95
CA VAL A 286 15.14 -5.56 14.52
C VAL A 286 16.47 -6.27 14.21
N GLN A 287 17.57 -5.87 14.85
CA GLN A 287 18.87 -6.50 14.68
C GLN A 287 18.84 -7.96 15.14
N ASP A 288 18.26 -8.23 16.30
CA ASP A 288 18.12 -9.58 16.86
C ASP A 288 17.29 -10.48 15.94
N PHE A 289 16.16 -9.94 15.45
CA PHE A 289 15.31 -10.64 14.48
C PHE A 289 16.08 -10.97 13.20
N VAL A 290 16.72 -9.99 12.60
CA VAL A 290 17.51 -10.17 11.37
C VAL A 290 18.63 -11.18 11.58
N GLN A 291 19.36 -11.11 12.69
CA GLN A 291 20.43 -12.04 13.01
C GLN A 291 19.93 -13.48 13.17
N LYS A 292 18.81 -13.66 13.90
CA LYS A 292 18.15 -14.96 14.13
C LYS A 292 17.73 -15.59 12.82
N TYR A 293 17.00 -14.84 12.00
CA TYR A 293 16.36 -15.39 10.79
C TYR A 293 17.28 -15.44 9.57
N SER A 294 18.30 -14.61 9.47
CA SER A 294 19.29 -14.70 8.40
C SER A 294 20.05 -16.04 8.39
N LYS A 295 20.24 -16.64 9.57
CA LYS A 295 20.86 -17.98 9.69
C LYS A 295 19.91 -19.09 9.21
N MET A 296 18.61 -18.94 9.39
CA MET A 296 17.60 -19.96 9.06
C MET A 296 17.14 -19.88 7.61
N ILE A 297 17.04 -18.66 7.06
CA ILE A 297 16.35 -18.36 5.80
C ILE A 297 17.33 -18.13 4.62
N ASN A 298 18.62 -18.27 4.78
CA ASN A 298 19.67 -17.99 3.78
C ASN A 298 19.65 -16.55 3.22
N ARG A 299 18.50 -15.87 3.15
CA ARG A 299 18.39 -14.50 2.67
C ARG A 299 17.04 -13.89 3.05
N ILE A 300 17.04 -12.90 3.94
CA ILE A 300 15.95 -11.95 4.06
C ILE A 300 16.20 -10.86 3.00
N GLU A 301 15.23 -10.66 2.10
CA GLU A 301 15.38 -9.67 1.03
C GLU A 301 15.01 -8.27 1.53
N TYR A 302 13.98 -8.22 2.38
CA TYR A 302 13.39 -6.98 2.83
C TYR A 302 12.67 -7.18 4.16
N LEU A 303 12.82 -6.20 5.07
CA LEU A 303 12.09 -6.10 6.34
C LEU A 303 11.64 -4.65 6.53
N ALA A 304 10.34 -4.39 6.48
CA ALA A 304 9.77 -3.08 6.75
C ALA A 304 8.92 -3.09 8.00
N ILE A 305 9.14 -2.12 8.83
CA ILE A 305 8.38 -1.88 10.06
C ILE A 305 7.74 -0.49 9.95
N HIS A 306 6.44 -0.43 10.15
CA HIS A 306 5.70 0.82 10.22
C HIS A 306 5.04 0.95 11.58
N VAL A 307 5.39 2.01 12.29
CA VAL A 307 4.81 2.38 13.59
C VAL A 307 3.87 3.55 13.38
N GLU A 308 2.66 3.46 13.89
CA GLU A 308 1.66 4.52 13.83
C GLU A 308 1.08 4.78 15.22
N ARG A 309 1.06 6.05 15.66
CA ARG A 309 0.31 6.49 16.83
C ARG A 309 -1.13 6.73 16.45
N MET A 310 -2.04 6.01 17.08
CA MET A 310 -3.47 6.22 16.97
C MET A 310 -3.93 7.14 18.10
N GLN A 311 -4.89 8.04 17.83
CA GLN A 311 -5.47 8.97 18.84
C GLN A 311 -4.47 9.95 19.46
N LYS A 312 -3.80 10.76 18.63
CA LYS A 312 -2.80 11.77 19.06
C LYS A 312 -3.32 12.82 20.07
N GLN A 313 -4.63 12.96 20.26
CA GLN A 313 -5.27 13.94 21.16
C GLN A 313 -5.68 13.37 22.53
N SER A 314 -5.45 12.11 22.80
CA SER A 314 -5.76 11.47 24.08
C SER A 314 -4.49 11.38 24.95
N PRO A 315 -4.57 11.57 26.28
CA PRO A 315 -3.43 11.34 27.18
C PRO A 315 -2.94 9.88 27.17
N LYS A 316 -3.80 8.93 26.73
CA LYS A 316 -3.40 7.55 26.47
C LYS A 316 -3.29 7.33 24.96
N GLN A 317 -2.08 7.17 24.49
CA GLN A 317 -1.79 6.91 23.08
C GLN A 317 -1.82 5.41 22.79
N LYS A 318 -2.50 5.03 21.70
CA LYS A 318 -2.54 3.67 21.20
C LYS A 318 -1.58 3.54 20.00
N TYR A 319 -0.79 2.48 19.99
CA TYR A 319 0.17 2.20 18.94
C TYR A 319 -0.33 1.09 18.02
N SER A 320 0.00 1.20 16.76
CA SER A 320 -0.17 0.18 15.74
C SER A 320 1.19 -0.10 15.11
N VAL A 321 1.63 -1.34 15.11
CA VAL A 321 2.88 -1.77 14.47
C VAL A 321 2.57 -2.78 13.42
N ARG A 322 3.08 -2.54 12.21
CA ARG A 322 2.99 -3.46 11.09
C ARG A 322 4.38 -3.83 10.62
N VAL A 323 4.63 -5.13 10.52
CA VAL A 323 5.90 -5.68 10.04
C VAL A 323 5.65 -6.44 8.74
N ARG A 324 6.48 -6.22 7.74
CA ARG A 324 6.48 -6.91 6.47
C ARG A 324 7.87 -7.47 6.21
N MET A 325 7.92 -8.71 5.79
CA MET A 325 9.18 -9.37 5.43
C MET A 325 9.03 -10.09 4.10
N LYS A 326 10.03 -9.97 3.24
CA LYS A 326 10.16 -10.77 2.03
C LYS A 326 11.36 -11.71 2.17
N ALA A 327 11.11 -12.97 1.87
CA ALA A 327 12.09 -14.04 1.82
C ALA A 327 11.89 -14.88 0.56
N PRO A 328 12.87 -15.72 0.14
CA PRO A 328 12.77 -16.51 -1.10
C PRO A 328 11.57 -17.45 -1.18
N PHE A 329 10.96 -17.81 -0.03
CA PHE A 329 9.83 -18.74 0.05
C PHE A 329 8.51 -18.05 0.38
N GLY A 330 8.45 -16.70 0.42
CA GLY A 330 7.19 -16.00 0.60
C GLY A 330 7.32 -14.56 1.09
N PHE A 331 6.17 -13.92 1.11
CA PHE A 331 5.96 -12.61 1.70
C PHE A 331 5.13 -12.77 2.97
N PHE A 332 5.56 -12.12 4.06
CA PHE A 332 4.98 -12.25 5.38
C PHE A 332 4.56 -10.88 5.89
N VAL A 333 3.38 -10.80 6.47
CA VAL A 333 2.84 -9.58 7.07
C VAL A 333 2.30 -9.89 8.44
N SER A 334 2.70 -9.11 9.43
CA SER A 334 2.10 -9.16 10.75
C SER A 334 1.64 -7.77 11.19
N HIS A 335 0.66 -7.75 12.08
CA HIS A 335 0.12 -6.53 12.62
C HIS A 335 -0.26 -6.73 14.09
N ALA A 336 0.10 -5.75 14.92
CA ALA A 336 -0.31 -5.68 16.31
C ALA A 336 -0.68 -4.24 16.69
N TRP A 337 -1.50 -4.09 17.74
CA TRP A 337 -1.89 -2.81 18.27
C TRP A 337 -2.13 -2.90 19.78
N GLY A 338 -1.85 -1.82 20.49
CA GLY A 338 -1.98 -1.78 21.95
C GLY A 338 -1.56 -0.43 22.53
N TRP A 339 -1.48 -0.37 23.85
CA TRP A 339 -1.19 0.85 24.59
C TRP A 339 0.30 1.02 24.92
N LYS A 340 1.02 -0.07 25.04
CA LYS A 340 2.45 -0.06 25.33
C LYS A 340 3.23 -0.35 24.05
N PRO A 341 4.01 0.60 23.54
CA PRO A 341 4.65 0.48 22.23
C PRO A 341 5.58 -0.75 22.12
N LEU A 342 6.36 -1.03 23.15
CA LEU A 342 7.29 -2.17 23.16
C LEU A 342 6.56 -3.53 23.10
N ASP A 343 5.46 -3.67 23.86
CA ASP A 343 4.65 -4.89 23.85
C ASP A 343 4.04 -5.12 22.46
N VAL A 344 3.60 -4.04 21.80
CA VAL A 344 3.03 -4.09 20.45
C VAL A 344 4.08 -4.49 19.41
N VAL A 345 5.29 -3.97 19.52
CA VAL A 345 6.42 -4.38 18.68
C VAL A 345 6.69 -5.87 18.83
N GLN A 346 6.86 -6.31 20.08
CA GLN A 346 7.14 -7.72 20.37
C GLN A 346 6.03 -8.65 19.87
N GLU A 347 4.77 -8.26 20.05
CA GLU A 347 3.61 -9.02 19.54
C GLU A 347 3.61 -9.12 18.01
N ALA A 348 3.91 -8.01 17.30
CA ALA A 348 4.00 -8.00 15.86
C ALA A 348 5.11 -8.94 15.35
N PHE A 349 6.30 -8.89 15.96
CA PHE A 349 7.38 -9.80 15.60
C PHE A 349 7.07 -11.26 15.94
N ASN A 350 6.46 -11.56 17.08
CA ASN A 350 6.07 -12.92 17.45
C ASN A 350 5.05 -13.51 16.46
N LYS A 351 4.09 -12.71 15.98
CA LYS A 351 3.16 -13.13 14.94
C LYS A 351 3.89 -13.44 13.63
N LEU A 352 4.80 -12.57 13.22
CA LEU A 352 5.60 -12.75 12.02
C LEU A 352 6.44 -14.04 12.10
N GLU A 353 7.07 -14.29 13.22
CA GLU A 353 7.88 -15.50 13.49
C GLU A 353 7.07 -16.79 13.30
N ARG A 354 5.85 -16.82 13.81
CA ARG A 354 4.95 -17.98 13.67
C ARG A 354 4.64 -18.28 12.20
N GLU A 355 4.31 -17.25 11.43
CA GLU A 355 4.02 -17.38 10.00
C GLU A 355 5.25 -17.85 9.20
N ILE A 356 6.42 -17.29 9.49
CA ILE A 356 7.68 -17.68 8.86
C ILE A 356 7.99 -19.15 9.15
N THR A 357 7.93 -19.57 10.42
CA THR A 357 8.25 -20.93 10.84
C THR A 357 7.31 -21.94 10.18
N LYS A 358 6.00 -21.67 10.22
CA LYS A 358 4.99 -22.52 9.57
C LYS A 358 5.28 -22.71 8.07
N LYS A 359 5.56 -21.62 7.36
CA LYS A 359 5.83 -21.68 5.91
C LYS A 359 7.16 -22.37 5.60
N TYR A 360 8.19 -22.10 6.40
CA TYR A 360 9.50 -22.72 6.25
C TYR A 360 9.43 -24.25 6.42
N GLU A 361 8.69 -24.74 7.42
CA GLU A 361 8.47 -26.16 7.64
C GLU A 361 7.75 -26.81 6.46
N GLN A 362 6.68 -26.21 5.94
CA GLN A 362 5.96 -26.68 4.76
C GLN A 362 6.90 -26.82 3.53
N VAL A 363 7.72 -25.80 3.28
CA VAL A 363 8.67 -25.83 2.15
C VAL A 363 9.75 -26.89 2.34
N ARG A 364 10.19 -27.10 3.58
CA ARG A 364 11.18 -28.12 3.93
C ARG A 364 10.63 -29.54 3.76
N GLU A 365 9.39 -29.78 4.16
CA GLU A 365 8.72 -31.07 4.00
C GLU A 365 8.48 -31.39 2.51
N HIS A 366 8.02 -30.41 1.74
CA HIS A 366 7.82 -30.58 0.30
C HIS A 366 9.13 -30.92 -0.44
N ARG A 367 10.25 -30.29 -0.07
CA ARG A 367 11.57 -30.62 -0.62
C ARG A 367 12.07 -32.02 -0.23
N LYS A 368 11.69 -32.50 0.96
CA LYS A 368 12.03 -33.86 1.40
C LYS A 368 11.24 -34.93 0.66
N SER A 369 9.94 -34.70 0.43
CA SER A 369 9.08 -35.61 -0.33
C SER A 369 9.55 -35.76 -1.79
N GLN A 370 9.88 -34.65 -2.46
CA GLN A 370 10.43 -34.68 -3.83
C GLN A 370 11.78 -35.41 -3.93
N LYS A 371 12.67 -35.25 -2.94
CA LYS A 371 13.92 -36.03 -2.88
C LYS A 371 13.72 -37.52 -2.62
N GLY A 372 12.66 -37.88 -1.89
CA GLY A 372 12.29 -39.28 -1.62
C GLY A 372 11.72 -39.97 -2.88
N GLU A 373 10.91 -39.26 -3.67
CA GLU A 373 10.36 -39.78 -4.92
C GLU A 373 11.43 -39.93 -6.02
N SER A 374 12.38 -39.00 -6.08
CA SER A 374 13.51 -39.07 -7.03
C SER A 374 14.44 -40.28 -6.74
N LYS A 375 14.61 -40.68 -5.47
CA LYS A 375 15.39 -41.86 -5.08
C LYS A 375 14.67 -43.20 -5.28
N ARG A 376 13.36 -43.21 -5.51
CA ARG A 376 12.58 -44.43 -5.80
C ARG A 376 12.40 -44.71 -7.29
N ARG A 377 12.91 -43.81 -8.16
CA ARG A 377 12.85 -43.95 -9.62
C ARG A 377 14.19 -44.35 -10.27
N PHE A 378 15.15 -44.72 -9.45
CA PHE A 378 16.41 -45.40 -9.86
C PHE A 378 16.51 -46.75 -9.08
#